data_9bb5aa1e084bbc6a8f840eca220cdfde
#
_entry.id   9bb5aa1e084bbc6a8f840eca220cdfde
#
_cell.length_a   1.000
_cell.length_b   1.000
_cell.length_c   1.000
_cell.angle_alpha   90.00
_cell.angle_beta   90.00
_cell.angle_gamma   90.00
#
_symmetry.space_group_name_H-M   'P 1'
#
loop_
_entity.id
_entity.type
_entity.pdbx_description
1 polymer ?
#
loop_
_entity_poly.entity_id
_entity_poly.type
_entity_poly.pdbx_seq_one_letter_code
_entity_poly.pdbx_strand_id
1 'polypeptide(L)'
;MAARKTDRVSAEMVEMALLLNKHEVLSAHDLDRVKALSSPPPAYTPERVAQIRIKKAKMSQSVFAGFLNVTTSTVQKWESPASGKHPGGAAAKLLQIIEKKGIDALAV
;
A
#
# COMPACT_ATOMS: atom_id res chain seq x y z
N MET A 1 19.13 5.30 -11.25
CA MET A 1 18.31 5.71 -10.11
C MET A 1 18.35 4.61 -9.05
N ALA A 2 18.68 4.96 -7.83
CA ALA A 2 18.73 3.95 -6.79
C ALA A 2 17.34 3.39 -6.51
N ALA A 3 17.24 2.08 -6.32
CA ALA A 3 15.99 1.44 -5.92
C ALA A 3 15.54 1.98 -4.57
N ARG A 4 14.24 2.15 -4.39
CA ARG A 4 13.68 2.52 -3.09
C ARG A 4 13.97 1.41 -2.09
N LYS A 5 14.13 1.78 -0.82
CA LYS A 5 14.35 0.81 0.25
C LYS A 5 13.26 -0.26 0.29
N THR A 6 12.01 0.14 0.06
CA THR A 6 10.85 -0.76 -0.01
C THR A 6 10.97 -1.76 -1.15
N ASP A 7 11.40 -1.32 -2.34
CA ASP A 7 11.57 -2.18 -3.51
C ASP A 7 12.69 -3.20 -3.28
N ARG A 8 13.76 -2.79 -2.60
CA ARG A 8 14.87 -3.67 -2.24
C ARG A 8 14.41 -4.78 -1.29
N VAL A 9 13.63 -4.44 -0.25
CA VAL A 9 13.08 -5.42 0.69
C VAL A 9 12.18 -6.40 -0.04
N SER A 10 11.32 -5.92 -0.95
CA SER A 10 10.45 -6.78 -1.75
C SER A 10 11.24 -7.72 -2.65
N ALA A 11 12.33 -7.24 -3.27
CA ALA A 11 13.20 -8.07 -4.10
C ALA A 11 13.87 -9.16 -3.29
N GLU A 12 14.37 -8.84 -2.10
CA GLU A 12 14.98 -9.81 -1.19
C GLU A 12 13.98 -10.88 -0.73
N MET A 13 12.75 -10.51 -0.46
CA MET A 13 11.67 -11.44 -0.12
C MET A 13 11.40 -12.42 -1.26
N VAL A 14 11.37 -11.95 -2.49
CA VAL A 14 11.15 -12.80 -3.67
C VAL A 14 12.31 -13.73 -3.89
N GLU A 15 13.55 -13.26 -3.74
CA GLU A 15 14.74 -14.10 -3.86
C GLU A 15 14.73 -15.24 -2.84
N MET A 16 14.40 -14.95 -1.60
CA MET A 16 14.31 -15.96 -0.54
C MET A 16 13.21 -16.97 -0.87
N ALA A 17 12.04 -16.50 -1.33
CA ALA A 17 10.94 -17.37 -1.71
C ALA A 17 11.31 -18.30 -2.87
N LEU A 18 12.05 -17.79 -3.86
CA LEU A 18 12.54 -18.62 -4.98
C LEU A 18 13.49 -19.70 -4.51
N LEU A 19 14.41 -19.39 -3.59
CA LEU A 19 15.32 -20.36 -3.01
C LEU A 19 14.55 -21.45 -2.25
N LEU A 20 13.58 -21.07 -1.43
CA LEU A 20 12.75 -22.00 -0.69
C LEU A 20 11.91 -22.89 -1.61
N ASN A 21 11.42 -22.34 -2.72
CA ASN A 21 10.70 -23.12 -3.73
C ASN A 21 11.61 -24.14 -4.41
N LYS A 22 12.83 -23.73 -4.76
CA LYS A 22 13.84 -24.61 -5.38
C LYS A 22 14.15 -25.81 -4.49
N HIS A 23 14.15 -25.63 -3.17
CA HIS A 23 14.41 -26.68 -2.19
C HIS A 23 13.13 -27.36 -1.67
N GLU A 24 12.02 -27.12 -2.33
CA GLU A 24 10.70 -27.71 -2.01
C GLU A 24 10.17 -27.36 -0.61
N VAL A 25 10.70 -26.30 0.01
CA VAL A 25 10.21 -25.79 1.29
C VAL A 25 8.96 -24.93 1.09
N LEU A 26 8.89 -24.24 -0.04
CA LEU A 26 7.76 -23.35 -0.40
C LEU A 26 7.12 -23.85 -1.69
N SER A 27 5.80 -24.06 -1.68
CA SER A 27 5.08 -24.51 -2.86
C SER A 27 5.01 -23.43 -3.94
N ALA A 28 4.70 -23.82 -5.19
CA ALA A 28 4.50 -22.87 -6.28
C ALA A 28 3.36 -21.88 -5.97
N HIS A 29 2.27 -22.35 -5.32
CA HIS A 29 1.16 -21.50 -4.92
C HIS A 29 1.60 -20.46 -3.88
N ASP A 30 2.36 -20.86 -2.88
CA ASP A 30 2.87 -19.96 -1.85
C ASP A 30 3.89 -18.99 -2.44
N LEU A 31 4.70 -19.42 -3.39
CA LEU A 31 5.63 -18.54 -4.10
C LEU A 31 4.87 -17.44 -4.83
N ASP A 32 3.78 -17.77 -5.53
CA ASP A 32 2.95 -16.79 -6.23
C ASP A 32 2.34 -15.79 -5.25
N ARG A 33 1.91 -16.24 -4.08
CA ARG A 33 1.39 -15.37 -3.02
C ARG A 33 2.45 -14.40 -2.51
N VAL A 34 3.67 -14.89 -2.28
CA VAL A 34 4.79 -14.04 -1.84
C VAL A 34 5.09 -12.97 -2.89
N LYS A 35 5.13 -13.35 -4.16
CA LYS A 35 5.35 -12.39 -5.26
C LYS A 35 4.25 -11.32 -5.30
N ALA A 36 3.00 -11.71 -5.15
CA ALA A 36 1.88 -10.77 -5.15
C ALA A 36 1.93 -9.83 -3.95
N LEU A 37 2.25 -10.36 -2.75
CA LEU A 37 2.33 -9.57 -1.53
C LEU A 37 3.50 -8.61 -1.51
N SER A 38 4.58 -8.93 -2.21
CA SER A 38 5.78 -8.10 -2.26
C SER A 38 5.78 -7.09 -3.40
N SER A 39 4.77 -7.10 -4.28
CA SER A 39 4.65 -6.11 -5.34
C SER A 39 4.43 -4.71 -4.77
N PRO A 40 5.15 -3.69 -5.25
CA PRO A 40 4.95 -2.33 -4.76
C PRO A 40 3.55 -1.81 -5.11
N PRO A 41 2.94 -0.99 -4.25
CA PRO A 41 1.66 -0.38 -4.57
C PRO A 41 1.81 0.67 -5.67
N PRO A 42 0.72 1.02 -6.40
CA PRO A 42 0.77 2.07 -7.39
C PRO A 42 1.03 3.44 -6.74
N ALA A 43 1.47 4.40 -7.55
CA ALA A 43 1.55 5.79 -7.11
C ALA A 43 0.15 6.39 -7.05
N TYR A 44 -0.18 7.08 -5.96
CA TYR A 44 -1.48 7.68 -5.77
C TYR A 44 -1.43 9.19 -5.98
N THR A 45 -2.23 9.68 -6.94
CA THR A 45 -2.41 11.11 -7.18
C THR A 45 -3.32 11.72 -6.09
N PRO A 46 -3.26 13.04 -5.87
CA PRO A 46 -4.18 13.69 -4.92
C PRO A 46 -5.65 13.39 -5.19
N GLU A 47 -6.05 13.40 -6.46
CA GLU A 47 -7.43 13.10 -6.87
C GLU A 47 -7.83 11.67 -6.53
N ARG A 48 -6.91 10.73 -6.74
CA ARG A 48 -7.16 9.31 -6.47
C ARG A 48 -7.29 9.04 -4.97
N VAL A 49 -6.46 9.70 -4.16
CA VAL A 49 -6.56 9.61 -2.69
C VAL A 49 -7.94 10.10 -2.24
N ALA A 50 -8.38 11.26 -2.72
CA ALA A 50 -9.68 11.83 -2.38
C ALA A 50 -10.83 10.90 -2.82
N GLN A 51 -10.73 10.31 -4.01
CA GLN A 51 -11.75 9.38 -4.50
C GLN A 51 -11.85 8.12 -3.64
N ILE A 52 -10.72 7.57 -3.21
CA ILE A 52 -10.72 6.41 -2.32
C ILE A 52 -11.40 6.78 -0.99
N ARG A 53 -11.06 7.92 -0.42
CA ARG A 53 -11.65 8.39 0.83
C ARG A 53 -13.15 8.60 0.70
N ILE A 54 -13.59 9.26 -0.35
CA ILE A 54 -15.00 9.65 -0.52
C ILE A 54 -15.85 8.47 -0.99
N LYS A 55 -15.39 7.73 -1.98
CA LYS A 55 -16.19 6.69 -2.64
C LYS A 55 -16.06 5.32 -1.99
N LYS A 56 -14.86 4.96 -1.55
CA LYS A 56 -14.61 3.63 -0.99
C LYS A 56 -14.73 3.60 0.53
N ALA A 57 -14.15 4.57 1.21
CA ALA A 57 -14.19 4.65 2.66
C ALA A 57 -15.40 5.43 3.19
N LYS A 58 -15.89 6.40 2.44
CA LYS A 58 -17.03 7.26 2.80
C LYS A 58 -16.80 7.96 4.12
N MET A 59 -15.63 8.59 4.27
CA MET A 59 -15.17 9.20 5.51
C MET A 59 -14.68 10.62 5.27
N SER A 60 -14.74 11.45 6.35
CA SER A 60 -14.05 12.74 6.36
C SER A 60 -12.53 12.54 6.38
N GLN A 61 -11.78 13.59 6.11
CA GLN A 61 -10.32 13.54 6.17
C GLN A 61 -9.82 13.15 7.56
N SER A 62 -10.42 13.68 8.62
CA SER A 62 -9.98 13.39 9.99
C SER A 62 -10.27 11.94 10.40
N VAL A 63 -11.43 11.41 10.03
CA VAL A 63 -11.79 10.02 10.32
C VAL A 63 -10.90 9.08 9.52
N PHE A 64 -10.69 9.37 8.24
CA PHE A 64 -9.82 8.58 7.37
C PHE A 64 -8.38 8.54 7.90
N ALA A 65 -7.86 9.70 8.33
CA ALA A 65 -6.55 9.79 8.95
C ALA A 65 -6.43 8.89 10.18
N GLY A 66 -7.47 8.88 11.03
CA GLY A 66 -7.52 8.01 12.19
C GLY A 66 -7.45 6.52 11.83
N PHE A 67 -8.17 6.11 10.78
CA PHE A 67 -8.11 4.73 10.29
C PHE A 67 -6.73 4.34 9.78
N LEU A 68 -6.04 5.26 9.13
CA LEU A 68 -4.71 5.01 8.57
C LEU A 68 -3.59 5.25 9.58
N ASN A 69 -3.92 5.69 10.78
CA ASN A 69 -2.97 6.03 11.84
C ASN A 69 -1.97 7.11 11.39
N VAL A 70 -2.49 8.13 10.72
CA VAL A 70 -1.74 9.32 10.31
C VAL A 70 -2.48 10.56 10.78
N THR A 71 -1.85 11.73 10.69
CA THR A 71 -2.52 12.99 11.06
C THR A 71 -3.45 13.46 9.96
N THR A 72 -4.47 14.23 10.33
CA THR A 72 -5.38 14.87 9.37
C THR A 72 -4.59 15.74 8.40
N SER A 73 -3.59 16.47 8.89
CA SER A 73 -2.70 17.28 8.06
C SER A 73 -2.03 16.45 6.97
N THR A 74 -1.62 15.23 7.27
CA THR A 74 -1.01 14.31 6.30
C THR A 74 -2.00 13.98 5.18
N VAL A 75 -3.24 13.63 5.51
CA VAL A 75 -4.27 13.34 4.50
C VAL A 75 -4.55 14.59 3.66
N GLN A 76 -4.66 15.77 4.28
CA GLN A 76 -4.86 17.03 3.55
C GLN A 76 -3.74 17.28 2.55
N LYS A 77 -2.50 17.02 2.93
CA LYS A 77 -1.34 17.17 2.04
C LYS A 77 -1.39 16.20 0.87
N TRP A 78 -1.76 14.96 1.11
CA TRP A 78 -1.90 13.97 0.04
C TRP A 78 -2.96 14.38 -0.99
N GLU A 79 -4.03 15.03 -0.56
CA GLU A 79 -5.13 15.46 -1.44
C GLU A 79 -4.89 16.83 -2.06
N SER A 80 -3.84 17.52 -1.68
CA SER A 80 -3.49 18.85 -2.21
C SER A 80 -2.40 18.73 -3.27
N PRO A 81 -2.71 19.05 -4.54
CA PRO A 81 -1.68 19.05 -5.60
C PRO A 81 -0.51 19.97 -5.29
N ALA A 82 -0.76 21.10 -4.62
CA ALA A 82 0.26 22.09 -4.31
C ALA A 82 1.26 21.62 -3.25
N SER A 83 0.92 20.64 -2.43
CA SER A 83 1.79 20.18 -1.36
C SER A 83 2.99 19.38 -1.85
N GLY A 84 2.88 18.72 -2.98
CA GLY A 84 3.89 17.80 -3.49
C GLY A 84 4.08 16.55 -2.63
N LYS A 85 3.23 16.33 -1.64
CA LYS A 85 3.30 15.17 -0.75
C LYS A 85 2.38 14.06 -1.23
N HIS A 86 2.89 12.84 -1.21
CA HIS A 86 2.16 11.66 -1.69
C HIS A 86 2.25 10.54 -0.65
N PRO A 87 1.21 9.68 -0.57
CA PRO A 87 1.32 8.48 0.25
C PRO A 87 2.43 7.60 -0.30
N GLY A 88 3.28 7.12 0.59
CA GLY A 88 4.35 6.22 0.22
C GLY A 88 4.40 5.01 1.15
N GLY A 89 5.13 3.98 0.77
CA GLY A 89 5.36 2.82 1.61
C GLY A 89 4.07 2.19 2.12
N ALA A 90 3.98 2.05 3.43
CA ALA A 90 2.85 1.41 4.09
C ALA A 90 1.52 2.12 3.82
N ALA A 91 1.51 3.46 3.75
CA ALA A 91 0.28 4.22 3.49
C ALA A 91 -0.29 3.92 2.10
N ALA A 92 0.57 3.85 1.08
CA ALA A 92 0.14 3.49 -0.27
C ALA A 92 -0.41 2.06 -0.32
N LYS A 93 0.19 1.14 0.42
CA LYS A 93 -0.28 -0.24 0.50
C LYS A 93 -1.67 -0.32 1.16
N LEU A 94 -1.89 0.44 2.23
CA LEU A 94 -3.20 0.53 2.88
C LEU A 94 -4.25 1.09 1.92
N LEU A 95 -3.92 2.14 1.17
CA LEU A 95 -4.83 2.71 0.16
C LEU A 95 -5.18 1.68 -0.91
N GLN A 96 -4.22 0.88 -1.35
CA GLN A 96 -4.46 -0.18 -2.32
C GLN A 96 -5.43 -1.22 -1.77
N ILE A 97 -5.29 -1.62 -0.52
CA ILE A 97 -6.19 -2.58 0.13
C ILE A 97 -7.61 -2.01 0.19
N ILE A 98 -7.76 -0.75 0.60
CA ILE A 98 -9.06 -0.09 0.68
C ILE A 98 -9.70 0.01 -0.71
N GLU A 99 -8.92 0.36 -1.71
CA GLU A 99 -9.41 0.51 -3.08
C GLU A 99 -9.95 -0.82 -3.63
N LYS A 100 -9.28 -1.92 -3.34
CA LYS A 100 -9.64 -3.23 -3.87
C LYS A 100 -10.66 -3.98 -3.01
N LYS A 101 -10.58 -3.84 -1.70
CA LYS A 101 -11.38 -4.65 -0.76
C LYS A 101 -12.30 -3.83 0.14
N GLY A 102 -12.22 -2.50 0.09
CA GLY A 102 -13.00 -1.62 0.95
C GLY A 102 -12.35 -1.40 2.32
N ILE A 103 -12.91 -0.44 3.06
CA ILE A 103 -12.36 -0.02 4.36
C ILE A 103 -12.48 -1.13 5.42
N ASP A 104 -13.46 -2.00 5.30
CA ASP A 104 -13.68 -3.09 6.26
C ASP A 104 -12.48 -4.05 6.33
N ALA A 105 -11.69 -4.13 5.27
CA ALA A 105 -10.47 -4.94 5.27
C ALA A 105 -9.45 -4.49 6.32
N LEU A 106 -9.54 -3.26 6.80
CA LEU A 106 -8.67 -2.71 7.84
C LEU A 106 -9.25 -2.87 9.25
N ALA A 107 -10.48 -3.36 9.38
CA ALA A 107 -11.10 -3.61 10.67
C ALA A 107 -10.51 -4.87 11.29
N VAL A 108 -9.90 -4.71 12.45
CA VAL A 108 -9.26 -5.80 13.19
C VAL A 108 -9.89 -5.96 14.55
#